data_9732646be6c6b5783624ca3bad43fc46
#
_entry.id   9732646be6c6b5783624ca3bad43fc46
#
_cell.length_a   1.000
_cell.length_b   1.000
_cell.length_c   1.000
_cell.angle_alpha   90.00
_cell.angle_beta   90.00
_cell.angle_gamma   90.00
#
_symmetry.space_group_name_H-M   'P 1'
#
loop_
_entity.id
_entity.type
_entity.pdbx_description
1 polymer ?
#
loop_
_entity_poly.entity_id
_entity_poly.type
_entity_poly.pdbx_seq_one_letter_code
_entity_poly.pdbx_strand_id
1 'polypeptide(L)'
;MTVLVTMKVEADTDQFRRFLAHDPERLPEFAASAQAAGAIHHRFGLGDGYFVVVDEWDSVESFQNFMGRDEITAILRDTGARSAPEIDITQVVVSPDQL
;
A
#
# COMPACT_ATOMS: atom_id res chain seq x y z
N MET A 1 13.34 -11.83 -6.94
CA MET A 1 13.99 -10.52 -6.85
C MET A 1 13.02 -9.53 -6.24
N THR A 2 13.39 -8.92 -5.13
CA THR A 2 12.50 -8.02 -4.41
C THR A 2 12.38 -6.67 -5.08
N VAL A 3 11.21 -6.06 -4.94
CA VAL A 3 10.90 -4.75 -5.52
C VAL A 3 10.38 -3.80 -4.45
N LEU A 4 10.67 -2.51 -4.63
CA LEU A 4 10.04 -1.43 -3.88
C LEU A 4 8.88 -0.90 -4.70
N VAL A 5 7.73 -0.75 -4.05
CA VAL A 5 6.54 -0.19 -4.66
C VAL A 5 6.15 1.06 -3.90
N THR A 6 6.04 2.17 -4.62
CA THR A 6 5.50 3.40 -4.07
C THR A 6 4.19 3.72 -4.78
N MET A 7 3.16 4.02 -4.01
CA MET A 7 1.88 4.44 -4.55
C MET A 7 1.52 5.79 -3.95
N LYS A 8 1.10 6.73 -4.79
CA LYS A 8 0.53 8.00 -4.36
C LYS A 8 -0.94 8.03 -4.76
N VAL A 9 -1.80 8.35 -3.80
CA VAL A 9 -3.25 8.37 -3.99
C VAL A 9 -3.79 9.70 -3.51
N GLU A 10 -4.36 10.50 -4.40
CA GLU A 10 -5.13 11.69 -4.00
C GLU A 10 -6.37 11.24 -3.22
N ALA A 11 -6.59 11.83 -2.07
CA ALA A 11 -7.62 11.38 -1.16
C ALA A 11 -8.12 12.50 -0.26
N ASP A 12 -9.33 12.31 0.27
CA ASP A 12 -9.83 13.06 1.42
C ASP A 12 -9.07 12.56 2.65
N THR A 13 -8.17 13.40 3.17
CA THR A 13 -7.31 12.99 4.30
C THR A 13 -8.07 12.83 5.60
N ASP A 14 -9.19 13.54 5.79
CA ASP A 14 -10.05 13.34 6.95
C ASP A 14 -10.75 11.99 6.89
N GLN A 15 -11.23 11.60 5.72
CA GLN A 15 -11.80 10.26 5.51
C GLN A 15 -10.76 9.18 5.72
N PHE A 16 -9.54 9.38 5.25
CA PHE A 16 -8.44 8.44 5.47
C PHE A 16 -8.17 8.24 6.96
N ARG A 17 -8.13 9.33 7.74
CA ARG A 17 -7.94 9.24 9.20
C ARG A 17 -9.10 8.50 9.87
N ARG A 18 -10.33 8.75 9.46
CA ARG A 18 -11.51 8.02 9.96
C ARG A 18 -11.43 6.54 9.60
N PHE A 19 -11.00 6.22 8.39
CA PHE A 19 -10.80 4.84 7.96
C PHE A 19 -9.80 4.10 8.87
N LEU A 20 -8.66 4.74 9.21
CA LEU A 20 -7.67 4.13 10.10
C LEU A 20 -8.25 3.87 11.51
N ALA A 21 -9.15 4.72 11.99
CA ALA A 21 -9.69 4.66 13.34
C ALA A 21 -10.95 3.78 13.47
N HIS A 22 -11.70 3.60 12.37
CA HIS A 22 -13.04 3.02 12.40
C HIS A 22 -13.06 1.52 12.65
N ASP A 23 -12.14 0.79 12.04
CA ASP A 23 -12.05 -0.66 12.16
C ASP A 23 -10.59 -1.06 12.46
N PRO A 24 -10.23 -1.17 13.74
CA PRO A 24 -8.85 -1.42 14.12
C PRO A 24 -8.33 -2.81 13.73
N GLU A 25 -9.21 -3.73 13.33
CA GLU A 25 -8.81 -5.09 12.91
C GLU A 25 -8.60 -5.22 11.41
N ARG A 26 -9.22 -4.34 10.63
CA ARG A 26 -9.21 -4.45 9.16
C ARG A 26 -7.81 -4.32 8.54
N LEU A 27 -7.04 -3.34 8.98
CA LEU A 27 -5.68 -3.14 8.45
C LEU A 27 -4.70 -4.23 8.86
N PRO A 28 -4.68 -4.72 10.12
CA PRO A 28 -3.88 -5.89 10.47
C PRO A 28 -4.25 -7.14 9.66
N GLU A 29 -5.53 -7.39 9.41
CA GLU A 29 -6.00 -8.50 8.57
C GLU A 29 -5.55 -8.33 7.12
N PHE A 30 -5.65 -7.11 6.59
CA PHE A 30 -5.17 -6.76 5.26
C PHE A 30 -3.66 -6.99 5.16
N ALA A 31 -2.88 -6.53 6.15
CA ALA A 31 -1.44 -6.72 6.18
C ALA A 31 -1.06 -8.20 6.20
N ALA A 32 -1.78 -9.03 6.97
CA ALA A 32 -1.57 -10.47 7.00
C ALA A 32 -1.84 -11.11 5.63
N SER A 33 -2.90 -10.68 4.95
CA SER A 33 -3.24 -11.13 3.59
C SER A 33 -2.16 -10.73 2.58
N ALA A 34 -1.66 -9.51 2.66
CA ALA A 34 -0.58 -9.02 1.81
C ALA A 34 0.72 -9.80 2.05
N GLN A 35 1.05 -10.06 3.31
CA GLN A 35 2.24 -10.81 3.68
C GLN A 35 2.18 -12.25 3.14
N ALA A 36 1.02 -12.90 3.25
CA ALA A 36 0.81 -14.22 2.67
C ALA A 36 0.93 -14.22 1.14
N ALA A 37 0.66 -13.10 0.49
CA ALA A 37 0.76 -12.93 -0.97
C ALA A 37 2.17 -12.53 -1.43
N GLY A 38 3.10 -12.20 -0.54
CA GLY A 38 4.48 -11.87 -0.87
C GLY A 38 4.98 -10.51 -0.42
N ALA A 39 4.18 -9.73 0.31
CA ALA A 39 4.62 -8.46 0.87
C ALA A 39 5.62 -8.70 2.01
N ILE A 40 6.67 -7.90 2.04
CA ILE A 40 7.75 -7.97 3.03
C ILE A 40 7.63 -6.82 4.02
N HIS A 41 7.41 -5.60 3.51
CA HIS A 41 7.23 -4.38 4.30
C HIS A 41 6.09 -3.55 3.72
N HIS A 42 5.40 -2.82 4.61
CA HIS A 42 4.29 -1.95 4.24
C HIS A 42 4.19 -0.78 5.21
N ARG A 43 4.13 0.44 4.68
CA ARG A 43 3.92 1.64 5.49
C ARG A 43 3.08 2.65 4.73
N PHE A 44 2.28 3.42 5.49
CA PHE A 44 1.59 4.60 4.99
C PHE A 44 2.34 5.87 5.34
N GLY A 45 2.24 6.87 4.45
CA GLY A 45 2.54 8.27 4.74
C GLY A 45 1.34 9.12 4.37
N LEU A 46 1.09 10.18 5.14
CA LEU A 46 -0.03 11.09 4.90
C LEU A 46 0.50 12.48 4.57
N GLY A 47 0.16 12.98 3.40
CA GLY A 47 0.47 14.32 2.95
C GLY A 47 -0.75 15.24 2.99
N ASP A 48 -0.66 16.37 2.33
CA ASP A 48 -1.77 17.33 2.22
C ASP A 48 -2.59 16.99 0.98
N GLY A 49 -3.77 16.39 1.21
CA GLY A 49 -4.68 15.97 0.14
C GLY A 49 -4.29 14.65 -0.55
N TYR A 50 -3.37 13.87 0.02
CA TYR A 50 -2.99 12.57 -0.53
C TYR A 50 -2.40 11.68 0.56
N PHE A 51 -2.36 10.38 0.29
CA PHE A 51 -1.54 9.47 1.07
C PHE A 51 -0.58 8.71 0.14
N VAL A 52 0.48 8.17 0.73
CA VAL A 52 1.41 7.30 0.02
C VAL A 52 1.46 5.94 0.71
N VAL A 53 1.74 4.94 -0.09
CA VAL A 53 2.05 3.59 0.39
C VAL A 53 3.46 3.27 -0.05
N VAL A 54 4.28 2.78 0.88
CA VAL A 54 5.64 2.35 0.58
C VAL A 54 5.75 0.89 0.97
N ASP A 55 5.91 0.03 -0.03
CA ASP A 55 5.95 -1.42 0.14
C ASP A 55 7.26 -2.00 -0.37
N GLU A 56 7.63 -3.13 0.21
CA GLU A 56 8.57 -4.05 -0.40
C GLU A 56 7.86 -5.38 -0.65
N TRP A 57 8.03 -5.94 -1.84
CA TRP A 57 7.41 -7.21 -2.27
C TRP A 57 8.47 -8.18 -2.78
N ASP A 58 8.20 -9.48 -2.67
CA ASP A 58 9.11 -10.52 -3.15
C ASP A 58 9.26 -10.51 -4.67
N SER A 59 8.23 -10.05 -5.41
CA SER A 59 8.25 -9.93 -6.87
C SER A 59 7.19 -8.94 -7.37
N VAL A 60 7.36 -8.47 -8.61
CA VAL A 60 6.35 -7.66 -9.30
C VAL A 60 5.04 -8.44 -9.47
N GLU A 61 5.14 -9.71 -9.82
CA GLU A 61 3.98 -10.58 -10.05
C GLU A 61 3.13 -10.72 -8.80
N SER A 62 3.75 -10.94 -7.64
CA SER A 62 3.04 -11.03 -6.36
C SER A 62 2.26 -9.75 -6.06
N PHE A 63 2.89 -8.60 -6.27
CA PHE A 63 2.25 -7.30 -6.09
C PHE A 63 1.06 -7.13 -7.05
N GLN A 64 1.27 -7.40 -8.35
CA GLN A 64 0.22 -7.23 -9.36
C GLN A 64 -0.97 -8.15 -9.12
N ASN A 65 -0.71 -9.41 -8.74
CA ASN A 65 -1.77 -10.36 -8.42
C ASN A 65 -2.58 -9.90 -7.21
N PHE A 66 -1.91 -9.37 -6.18
CA PHE A 66 -2.58 -8.85 -4.99
C PHE A 66 -3.44 -7.64 -5.32
N MET A 67 -2.92 -6.70 -6.10
CA MET A 67 -3.66 -5.49 -6.50
C MET A 67 -4.86 -5.77 -7.38
N GLY A 68 -4.91 -6.93 -8.04
CA GLY A 68 -6.06 -7.35 -8.83
C GLY A 68 -7.23 -7.90 -8.03
N ARG A 69 -7.11 -8.04 -6.72
CA ARG A 69 -8.18 -8.58 -5.88
C ARG A 69 -9.27 -7.55 -5.62
N ASP A 70 -10.53 -7.99 -5.54
CA ASP A 70 -11.68 -7.13 -5.28
C ASP A 70 -11.56 -6.41 -3.93
N GLU A 71 -10.95 -7.04 -2.92
CA GLU A 71 -10.74 -6.43 -1.61
C GLU A 71 -9.88 -5.17 -1.67
N ILE A 72 -8.95 -5.09 -2.63
CA ILE A 72 -8.10 -3.91 -2.80
C ILE A 72 -8.89 -2.74 -3.34
N THR A 73 -9.74 -2.98 -4.33
CA THR A 73 -10.66 -1.97 -4.87
C THR A 73 -11.56 -1.40 -3.76
N ALA A 74 -12.10 -2.29 -2.91
CA ALA A 74 -12.95 -1.88 -1.79
C ALA A 74 -12.18 -1.04 -0.77
N ILE A 75 -10.95 -1.43 -0.41
CA ILE A 75 -10.13 -0.69 0.54
C ILE A 75 -9.78 0.69 -0.01
N LEU A 76 -9.35 0.80 -1.26
CA LEU A 76 -9.04 2.09 -1.88
C LEU A 76 -10.24 3.04 -1.84
N ARG A 77 -11.42 2.53 -2.17
CA ARG A 77 -12.66 3.33 -2.06
C ARG A 77 -12.88 3.83 -0.64
N ASP A 78 -12.71 2.96 0.35
CA ASP A 78 -13.00 3.27 1.75
C ASP A 78 -11.96 4.20 2.38
N THR A 79 -10.75 4.27 1.82
CA THR A 79 -9.72 5.23 2.25
C THR A 79 -10.01 6.66 1.84
N GLY A 80 -11.03 6.90 1.02
CA GLY A 80 -11.33 8.23 0.49
C GLY A 80 -10.58 8.59 -0.78
N ALA A 81 -10.06 7.60 -1.49
CA ALA A 81 -9.33 7.81 -2.73
C ALA A 81 -10.19 8.57 -3.77
N ARG A 82 -9.62 9.60 -4.37
CA ARG A 82 -10.26 10.46 -5.38
C ARG A 82 -9.77 10.19 -6.79
N SER A 83 -8.68 9.43 -6.93
CA SER A 83 -8.09 9.09 -8.22
C SER A 83 -7.49 7.70 -8.15
N ALA A 84 -7.17 7.15 -9.31
CA ALA A 84 -6.39 5.91 -9.40
C ALA A 84 -4.99 6.13 -8.80
N PRO A 85 -4.39 5.12 -8.14
CA PRO A 85 -3.04 5.25 -7.61
C PRO A 85 -2.01 5.53 -8.70
N GLU A 86 -1.07 6.43 -8.41
CA GLU A 86 0.16 6.56 -9.19
C GLU A 86 1.17 5.58 -8.60
N ILE A 87 1.58 4.61 -9.39
CA ILE A 87 2.41 3.48 -8.93
C ILE A 87 3.78 3.55 -9.58
N ASP A 88 4.82 3.44 -8.76
CA ASP A 88 6.20 3.33 -9.22
C ASP A 88 6.82 2.06 -8.62
N ILE A 89 7.41 1.22 -9.45
CA ILE A 89 8.00 -0.05 -9.06
C ILE A 89 9.48 -0.03 -9.43
N THR A 90 10.33 -0.23 -8.42
CA THR A 90 11.77 -0.28 -8.60
C THR A 90 12.35 -1.55 -8.00
N GLN A 91 13.47 -1.97 -8.53
CA GLN A 91 14.19 -3.13 -8.00
C GLN A 91 14.97 -2.72 -6.75
N VAL A 92 14.89 -3.54 -5.70
CA VAL A 92 15.68 -3.31 -4.49
C VAL A 92 17.17 -3.48 -4.80
N VAL A 93 17.97 -2.52 -4.37
CA VAL A 93 19.43 -2.59 -4.46
C VAL A 93 19.98 -2.70 -3.04
N VAL A 94 20.74 -3.75 -2.78
CA VAL A 94 21.47 -3.88 -1.52
C VAL A 94 22.66 -2.93 -1.53
N SER A 95 22.74 -2.04 -0.56
CA SER A 95 23.79 -1.04 -0.46
C SER A 95 24.37 -1.01 0.95
N PRO A 96 25.64 -0.59 1.12
CA PRO A 96 26.32 -0.64 2.43
C PRO A 96 25.79 0.37 3.46
N ASP A 97 24.96 1.32 3.02
CA ASP A 97 24.30 2.33 3.87
C ASP A 97 22.87 1.96 4.24
N GLN A 98 22.45 0.75 3.94
CA GLN A 98 21.09 0.28 4.24
C GLN A 98 20.84 0.24 5.75
N LEU A 99 19.73 0.84 6.18
CA LEU A 99 19.27 0.83 7.56
C LEU A 99 18.22 -0.26 7.77
#